data_1e938012501b92dd65e27ce646814d6e
#
_entry.id   1e938012501b92dd65e27ce646814d6e
#
_cell.length_a   1.000
_cell.length_b   1.000
_cell.length_c   1.000
_cell.angle_alpha   90.00
_cell.angle_beta   90.00
_cell.angle_gamma   90.00
#
_symmetry.space_group_name_H-M   'P 1'
#
loop_
_entity.id
_entity.type
_entity.pdbx_description
1 polymer ?
#
loop_
_entity_poly.entity_id
_entity_poly.type
_entity_poly.pdbx_seq_one_letter_code
_entity_poly.pdbx_strand_id
1 'polypeptide(L)'
;MQTAPALPNPQPVSKLAGSPPVNRVASVDAFRGFVMLLMMAEVCRFSTVAEALPESSFWQFISFNTSHVAWSWASLHDMIQPSFTFLVGVALPFSMASRIQKGGTKQSILIHAVKRSLILIFLGVFLRSIDAKQTYFTFEDTLSQIGLGYTFLVILGFYSQRVQIWTLVIILVGYWLAFVLYPLPQPGFDYTTVGQPANWPYNANGLAAHWNMNANLGFAFDRWFLNLFP
;
A
#
# COMPACT_ATOMS: atom_id res chain seq x y z
N MET A 1 -61.34 -13.61 -38.86
CA MET A 1 -59.87 -13.37 -38.95
C MET A 1 -59.57 -12.20 -38.02
N GLN A 2 -59.16 -12.50 -36.80
CA GLN A 2 -58.72 -11.47 -35.82
C GLN A 2 -57.21 -11.29 -36.00
N THR A 3 -56.80 -10.09 -36.38
CA THR A 3 -55.37 -9.71 -36.47
C THR A 3 -54.77 -9.56 -35.07
N ALA A 4 -53.71 -10.30 -34.78
CA ALA A 4 -52.95 -10.19 -33.53
C ALA A 4 -52.40 -8.75 -33.33
N PRO A 5 -52.38 -8.21 -32.09
CA PRO A 5 -51.83 -6.92 -31.83
C PRO A 5 -50.31 -6.91 -32.05
N ALA A 6 -49.84 -5.90 -32.77
CA ALA A 6 -48.42 -5.69 -33.02
C ALA A 6 -47.66 -5.46 -31.70
N LEU A 7 -46.53 -6.17 -31.52
CA LEU A 7 -45.60 -5.97 -30.40
C LEU A 7 -45.08 -4.52 -30.40
N PRO A 8 -45.01 -3.86 -29.24
CA PRO A 8 -44.49 -2.49 -29.17
C PRO A 8 -43.00 -2.49 -29.57
N ASN A 9 -42.70 -1.60 -30.50
CA ASN A 9 -41.35 -1.32 -30.97
C ASN A 9 -40.43 -1.03 -29.77
N PRO A 10 -39.25 -1.69 -29.63
CA PRO A 10 -38.34 -1.39 -28.55
C PRO A 10 -37.89 0.08 -28.67
N GLN A 11 -38.31 0.90 -27.69
CA GLN A 11 -37.91 2.28 -27.57
C GLN A 11 -36.38 2.31 -27.51
N PRO A 12 -35.70 3.19 -28.31
CA PRO A 12 -34.28 3.38 -28.16
C PRO A 12 -34.07 3.83 -26.72
N VAL A 13 -33.19 3.13 -25.99
CA VAL A 13 -32.76 3.50 -24.65
C VAL A 13 -32.30 4.95 -24.73
N SER A 14 -33.23 5.85 -24.43
CA SER A 14 -32.96 7.29 -24.40
C SER A 14 -31.78 7.45 -23.46
N LYS A 15 -30.70 8.02 -23.99
CA LYS A 15 -29.57 8.54 -23.24
C LYS A 15 -30.12 9.02 -21.88
N LEU A 16 -29.77 8.34 -20.80
CA LEU A 16 -29.88 8.88 -19.46
C LEU A 16 -29.02 10.15 -19.45
N ALA A 17 -29.61 11.23 -19.96
CA ALA A 17 -29.06 12.56 -19.85
C ALA A 17 -28.92 12.85 -18.38
N GLY A 18 -27.68 13.06 -17.93
CA GLY A 18 -27.41 13.58 -16.61
C GLY A 18 -27.28 12.55 -15.51
N SER A 19 -26.43 11.51 -15.68
CA SER A 19 -25.75 10.99 -14.48
C SER A 19 -24.99 12.18 -13.87
N PRO A 20 -25.28 12.57 -12.61
CA PRO A 20 -24.53 13.65 -12.00
C PRO A 20 -23.03 13.31 -12.15
N PRO A 21 -22.16 14.33 -12.39
CA PRO A 21 -20.73 14.10 -12.40
C PRO A 21 -20.40 13.31 -11.15
N VAL A 22 -19.58 12.25 -11.27
CA VAL A 22 -19.13 11.48 -10.11
C VAL A 22 -18.59 12.50 -9.12
N ASN A 23 -19.40 12.85 -8.12
CA ASN A 23 -19.06 13.90 -7.17
C ASN A 23 -17.74 13.49 -6.52
N ARG A 24 -16.73 14.35 -6.66
CA ARG A 24 -15.49 14.22 -5.91
C ARG A 24 -15.85 14.09 -4.44
N VAL A 25 -15.37 13.05 -3.80
CA VAL A 25 -15.58 12.85 -2.37
C VAL A 25 -14.59 13.75 -1.65
N ALA A 26 -15.06 14.93 -1.26
CA ALA A 26 -14.23 15.97 -0.67
C ALA A 26 -13.40 15.47 0.53
N SER A 27 -13.94 14.54 1.34
CA SER A 27 -13.23 13.92 2.45
C SER A 27 -12.02 13.11 2.01
N VAL A 28 -12.09 12.39 0.88
CA VAL A 28 -10.97 11.64 0.31
C VAL A 28 -9.88 12.59 -0.18
N ASP A 29 -10.27 13.69 -0.84
CA ASP A 29 -9.30 14.67 -1.30
C ASP A 29 -8.66 15.44 -0.13
N ALA A 30 -9.42 15.77 0.92
CA ALA A 30 -8.89 16.37 2.14
C ALA A 30 -7.92 15.44 2.88
N PHE A 31 -8.27 14.16 3.02
CA PHE A 31 -7.38 13.18 3.64
C PHE A 31 -6.10 12.98 2.83
N ARG A 32 -6.18 12.95 1.49
CA ARG A 32 -4.99 12.92 0.62
C ARG A 32 -4.11 14.13 0.85
N GLY A 33 -4.68 15.33 0.90
CA GLY A 33 -3.96 16.57 1.19
C GLY A 33 -3.26 16.53 2.55
N PHE A 34 -3.93 16.01 3.58
CA PHE A 34 -3.34 15.83 4.90
C PHE A 34 -2.14 14.86 4.89
N VAL A 35 -2.26 13.71 4.23
CA VAL A 35 -1.16 12.74 4.11
C VAL A 35 0.02 13.34 3.33
N MET A 36 -0.23 14.12 2.29
CA MET A 36 0.81 14.85 1.56
C MET A 36 1.50 15.89 2.46
N LEU A 37 0.74 16.58 3.32
CA LEU A 37 1.31 17.52 4.30
C LEU A 37 2.23 16.81 5.30
N LEU A 38 1.82 15.63 5.80
CA LEU A 38 2.67 14.82 6.68
C LEU A 38 3.97 14.39 6.00
N MET A 39 3.90 13.99 4.72
CA MET A 39 5.10 13.65 3.94
C MET A 39 6.04 14.85 3.77
N MET A 40 5.49 16.04 3.54
CA MET A 40 6.31 17.26 3.46
C MET A 40 6.90 17.68 4.80
N ALA A 41 6.26 17.35 5.92
CA ALA A 41 6.77 17.67 7.26
C ALA A 41 8.13 17.00 7.56
N GLU A 42 8.43 15.85 6.94
CA GLU A 42 9.74 15.20 7.04
C GLU A 42 10.89 16.12 6.58
N VAL A 43 10.67 16.87 5.49
CA VAL A 43 11.67 17.78 4.92
C VAL A 43 12.02 18.92 5.90
N CYS A 44 11.12 19.25 6.82
CA CYS A 44 11.33 20.31 7.82
C CYS A 44 12.35 19.92 8.93
N ARG A 45 12.74 18.62 9.00
CA ARG A 45 13.73 18.11 9.98
C ARG A 45 13.46 18.56 11.42
N PHE A 46 12.24 18.40 11.88
CA PHE A 46 11.86 18.80 13.25
C PHE A 46 12.64 18.05 14.33
N SER A 47 13.25 16.91 14.02
CA SER A 47 14.18 16.20 14.90
C SER A 47 15.37 17.07 15.30
N THR A 48 15.95 17.86 14.39
CA THR A 48 17.05 18.79 14.70
C THR A 48 16.63 19.89 15.69
N VAL A 49 15.37 20.34 15.60
CA VAL A 49 14.83 21.33 16.55
C VAL A 49 14.64 20.68 17.92
N ALA A 50 14.15 19.45 17.97
CA ALA A 50 13.96 18.71 19.21
C ALA A 50 15.28 18.39 19.91
N GLU A 51 16.33 18.08 19.16
CA GLU A 51 17.69 17.88 19.68
C GLU A 51 18.26 19.18 20.29
N ALA A 52 17.99 20.33 19.67
CA ALA A 52 18.42 21.63 20.16
C ALA A 52 17.61 22.10 21.39
N LEU A 53 16.40 21.60 21.57
CA LEU A 53 15.46 21.94 22.66
C LEU A 53 14.98 20.69 23.41
N PRO A 54 15.87 19.94 24.09
CA PRO A 54 15.57 18.64 24.67
C PRO A 54 14.51 18.72 25.78
N GLU A 55 14.40 19.84 26.48
CA GLU A 55 13.43 20.06 27.55
C GLU A 55 12.00 20.39 27.04
N SER A 56 11.84 20.62 25.74
CA SER A 56 10.56 20.99 25.18
C SER A 56 9.75 19.75 24.76
N SER A 57 8.78 19.37 25.58
CA SER A 57 7.85 18.27 25.29
C SER A 57 7.10 18.46 23.95
N PHE A 58 6.84 19.71 23.57
CA PHE A 58 6.19 20.01 22.28
C PHE A 58 7.06 19.60 21.09
N TRP A 59 8.34 19.99 21.08
CA TRP A 59 9.24 19.62 19.99
C TRP A 59 9.56 18.14 19.98
N GLN A 60 9.66 17.50 21.14
CA GLN A 60 9.82 16.05 21.25
C GLN A 60 8.61 15.31 20.63
N PHE A 61 7.38 15.77 20.93
CA PHE A 61 6.17 15.21 20.33
C PHE A 61 6.12 15.39 18.80
N ILE A 62 6.47 16.57 18.28
CA ILE A 62 6.51 16.83 16.85
C ILE A 62 7.57 15.95 16.17
N SER A 63 8.77 15.87 16.73
CA SER A 63 9.85 15.02 16.22
C SER A 63 9.45 13.56 16.16
N PHE A 64 8.85 13.02 17.23
CA PHE A 64 8.35 11.65 17.26
C PHE A 64 7.34 11.37 16.12
N ASN A 65 6.41 12.30 15.89
CA ASN A 65 5.36 12.10 14.88
C ASN A 65 5.80 12.40 13.44
N THR A 66 6.99 12.98 13.23
CA THR A 66 7.55 13.28 11.91
C THR A 66 8.80 12.47 11.58
N SER A 67 9.09 11.45 12.39
CA SER A 67 10.22 10.54 12.20
C SER A 67 9.75 9.08 12.25
N HIS A 68 10.52 8.19 11.64
CA HIS A 68 10.31 6.77 11.79
C HIS A 68 10.65 6.30 13.20
N VAL A 69 9.79 5.46 13.77
CA VAL A 69 10.07 4.81 15.05
C VAL A 69 10.75 3.46 14.85
N ALA A 70 11.58 3.09 15.82
CA ALA A 70 12.21 1.78 15.82
C ALA A 70 11.17 0.69 16.07
N TRP A 71 11.20 -0.37 15.35
CA TRP A 71 10.49 -1.67 15.39
C TRP A 71 9.16 -1.79 16.18
N SER A 72 9.09 -1.21 17.36
CA SER A 72 7.88 -1.18 18.23
C SER A 72 7.23 0.19 18.16
N TRP A 73 5.90 0.24 18.06
CA TRP A 73 5.09 1.44 17.93
C TRP A 73 4.92 1.93 16.49
N ALA A 74 4.15 2.97 16.32
CA ALA A 74 3.95 3.67 15.05
C ALA A 74 3.79 5.17 15.32
N SER A 75 4.43 6.00 14.51
CA SER A 75 4.25 7.45 14.47
C SER A 75 3.24 7.84 13.39
N LEU A 76 2.85 9.12 13.33
CA LEU A 76 2.06 9.63 12.20
C LEU A 76 2.82 9.50 10.88
N HIS A 77 4.15 9.62 10.92
CA HIS A 77 5.00 9.44 9.75
C HIS A 77 4.90 8.03 9.16
N ASP A 78 4.90 7.00 10.02
CA ASP A 78 4.77 5.60 9.59
C ASP A 78 3.40 5.29 8.97
N MET A 79 2.39 6.12 9.25
CA MET A 79 1.04 5.98 8.67
C MET A 79 0.91 6.56 7.26
N ILE A 80 1.90 7.27 6.73
CA ILE A 80 1.85 7.91 5.40
C ILE A 80 1.63 6.87 4.31
N GLN A 81 2.47 5.84 4.27
CA GLN A 81 2.43 4.80 3.25
C GLN A 81 1.15 3.95 3.30
N PRO A 82 0.71 3.43 4.47
CA PRO A 82 -0.59 2.76 4.60
C PRO A 82 -1.77 3.65 4.18
N SER A 83 -1.71 4.95 4.48
CA SER A 83 -2.75 5.92 4.11
C SER A 83 -2.86 6.09 2.59
N PHE A 84 -1.76 6.18 1.86
CA PHE A 84 -1.80 6.22 0.41
C PHE A 84 -2.36 4.94 -0.19
N THR A 85 -1.96 3.78 0.33
CA THR A 85 -2.48 2.48 -0.11
C THR A 85 -3.99 2.36 0.16
N PHE A 86 -4.45 2.81 1.34
CA PHE A 86 -5.87 2.89 1.69
C PHE A 86 -6.64 3.79 0.73
N LEU A 87 -6.13 4.99 0.43
CA LEU A 87 -6.74 5.93 -0.52
C LEU A 87 -6.88 5.32 -1.93
N VAL A 88 -5.91 4.54 -2.38
CA VAL A 88 -6.01 3.81 -3.65
C VAL A 88 -7.17 2.83 -3.62
N GLY A 89 -7.34 2.08 -2.54
CA GLY A 89 -8.46 1.15 -2.35
C GLY A 89 -9.81 1.86 -2.35
N VAL A 90 -9.93 2.97 -1.61
CA VAL A 90 -11.17 3.76 -1.54
C VAL A 90 -11.52 4.40 -2.89
N ALA A 91 -10.53 4.88 -3.64
CA ALA A 91 -10.76 5.53 -4.93
C ALA A 91 -11.06 4.55 -6.08
N LEU A 92 -10.69 3.28 -5.92
CA LEU A 92 -10.79 2.29 -7.00
C LEU A 92 -12.23 2.08 -7.49
N PRO A 93 -13.26 1.87 -6.64
CA PRO A 93 -14.63 1.65 -7.10
C PRO A 93 -15.15 2.81 -7.95
N PHE A 94 -14.85 4.05 -7.58
CA PHE A 94 -15.23 5.25 -8.32
C PHE A 94 -14.54 5.31 -9.69
N SER A 95 -13.26 4.98 -9.73
CA SER A 95 -12.49 4.94 -10.97
C SER A 95 -13.01 3.86 -11.92
N MET A 96 -13.32 2.66 -11.40
CA MET A 96 -13.87 1.56 -12.18
C MET A 96 -15.27 1.90 -12.71
N ALA A 97 -16.17 2.41 -11.86
CA ALA A 97 -17.52 2.82 -12.24
C ALA A 97 -17.49 3.88 -13.36
N SER A 98 -16.66 4.90 -13.24
CA SER A 98 -16.50 5.94 -14.26
C SER A 98 -16.02 5.38 -15.61
N ARG A 99 -15.12 4.41 -15.62
CA ARG A 99 -14.64 3.76 -16.85
C ARG A 99 -15.72 2.88 -17.49
N ILE A 100 -16.48 2.13 -16.70
CA ILE A 100 -17.59 1.30 -17.19
C ILE A 100 -18.66 2.21 -17.80
N GLN A 101 -19.03 3.33 -17.16
CA GLN A 101 -19.99 4.30 -17.69
C GLN A 101 -19.54 4.90 -19.04
N LYS A 102 -18.24 5.06 -19.24
CA LYS A 102 -17.66 5.51 -20.51
C LYS A 102 -17.53 4.41 -21.57
N GLY A 103 -18.10 3.23 -21.35
CA GLY A 103 -18.08 2.11 -22.29
C GLY A 103 -16.80 1.26 -22.23
N GLY A 104 -15.99 1.41 -21.19
CA GLY A 104 -14.79 0.60 -21.00
C GLY A 104 -15.10 -0.86 -20.74
N THR A 105 -14.45 -1.77 -21.47
CA THR A 105 -14.54 -3.22 -21.25
C THR A 105 -13.66 -3.64 -20.06
N LYS A 106 -13.95 -4.80 -19.47
CA LYS A 106 -13.11 -5.38 -18.40
C LYS A 106 -11.65 -5.52 -18.85
N GLN A 107 -11.43 -5.97 -20.08
CA GLN A 107 -10.09 -6.12 -20.65
C GLN A 107 -9.36 -4.78 -20.78
N SER A 108 -10.03 -3.72 -21.25
CA SER A 108 -9.46 -2.39 -21.33
C SER A 108 -9.08 -1.84 -19.96
N ILE A 109 -9.93 -2.05 -18.96
CA ILE A 109 -9.67 -1.63 -17.57
C ILE A 109 -8.46 -2.37 -17.01
N LEU A 110 -8.35 -3.69 -17.25
CA LEU A 110 -7.23 -4.50 -16.78
C LEU A 110 -5.90 -4.10 -17.47
N ILE A 111 -5.90 -3.93 -18.78
CA ILE A 111 -4.72 -3.46 -19.52
C ILE A 111 -4.23 -2.12 -18.96
N HIS A 112 -5.16 -1.19 -18.70
CA HIS A 112 -4.82 0.08 -18.11
C HIS A 112 -4.27 -0.06 -16.67
N ALA A 113 -4.82 -1.00 -15.88
CA ALA A 113 -4.32 -1.29 -14.53
C ALA A 113 -2.88 -1.83 -14.59
N VAL A 114 -2.59 -2.78 -15.46
CA VAL A 114 -1.23 -3.32 -15.67
C VAL A 114 -0.26 -2.23 -16.09
N LYS A 115 -0.63 -1.40 -17.09
CA LYS A 115 0.21 -0.27 -17.51
C LYS A 115 0.51 0.69 -16.36
N ARG A 116 -0.51 1.03 -15.56
CA ARG A 116 -0.33 1.89 -14.39
C ARG A 116 0.58 1.25 -13.35
N SER A 117 0.39 -0.04 -13.06
CA SER A 117 1.25 -0.81 -12.15
C SER A 117 2.71 -0.74 -12.58
N LEU A 118 3.00 -1.03 -13.84
CA LEU A 118 4.37 -1.01 -14.37
C LEU A 118 4.99 0.39 -14.31
N ILE A 119 4.22 1.43 -14.66
CA ILE A 119 4.69 2.83 -14.58
C ILE A 119 5.02 3.20 -13.13
N LEU A 120 4.18 2.82 -12.16
CA LEU A 120 4.41 3.12 -10.75
C LEU A 120 5.66 2.40 -10.21
N ILE A 121 5.84 1.11 -10.54
CA ILE A 121 7.02 0.35 -10.16
C ILE A 121 8.28 0.97 -10.77
N PHE A 122 8.25 1.25 -12.09
CA PHE A 122 9.38 1.88 -12.77
C PHE A 122 9.72 3.25 -12.17
N LEU A 123 8.70 4.07 -11.87
CA LEU A 123 8.90 5.39 -11.28
C LEU A 123 9.50 5.29 -9.88
N GLY A 124 9.06 4.34 -9.05
CA GLY A 124 9.63 4.10 -7.72
C GLY A 124 11.11 3.71 -7.79
N VAL A 125 11.44 2.70 -8.61
CA VAL A 125 12.84 2.28 -8.84
C VAL A 125 13.67 3.44 -9.43
N PHE A 126 13.14 4.19 -10.38
CA PHE A 126 13.81 5.33 -11.00
C PHE A 126 14.13 6.42 -9.96
N LEU A 127 13.15 6.85 -9.17
CA LEU A 127 13.35 7.91 -8.17
C LEU A 127 14.38 7.52 -7.11
N ARG A 128 14.40 6.25 -6.69
CA ARG A 128 15.42 5.76 -5.75
C ARG A 128 16.82 5.67 -6.36
N SER A 129 16.90 5.59 -7.67
CA SER A 129 18.17 5.38 -8.38
C SER A 129 18.81 6.68 -8.89
N ILE A 130 18.13 7.84 -8.84
CA ILE A 130 18.58 9.10 -9.45
C ILE A 130 19.98 9.51 -8.96
N ASP A 131 20.25 9.46 -7.66
CA ASP A 131 21.50 9.89 -7.07
C ASP A 131 22.40 8.71 -6.65
N ALA A 132 22.07 7.52 -7.12
CA ALA A 132 22.76 6.29 -6.74
C ALA A 132 23.80 5.87 -7.78
N LYS A 133 24.83 5.14 -7.34
CA LYS A 133 25.86 4.60 -8.23
C LYS A 133 25.39 3.41 -9.07
N GLN A 134 24.23 2.82 -8.70
CA GLN A 134 23.63 1.65 -9.37
C GLN A 134 22.10 1.74 -9.29
N THR A 135 21.40 0.93 -10.07
CA THR A 135 19.94 0.84 -9.98
C THR A 135 19.53 0.12 -8.69
N TYR A 136 18.63 0.72 -7.93
CA TYR A 136 18.11 0.15 -6.69
C TYR A 136 16.76 -0.52 -6.92
N PHE A 137 16.71 -1.83 -6.82
CA PHE A 137 15.50 -2.67 -6.94
C PHE A 137 14.94 -3.07 -5.57
N THR A 138 14.76 -2.10 -4.66
CA THR A 138 14.32 -2.41 -3.28
C THR A 138 12.81 -2.53 -3.12
N PHE A 139 12.01 -1.88 -3.98
CA PHE A 139 10.54 -1.90 -4.01
C PHE A 139 9.85 -1.52 -2.69
N GLU A 140 10.55 -0.92 -1.76
CA GLU A 140 10.05 -0.54 -0.44
C GLU A 140 9.33 0.82 -0.43
N ASP A 141 9.45 1.58 -1.52
CA ASP A 141 8.78 2.86 -1.66
C ASP A 141 7.27 2.71 -1.94
N THR A 142 6.50 3.74 -1.56
CA THR A 142 5.05 3.77 -1.69
C THR A 142 4.57 3.54 -3.13
N LEU A 143 5.27 4.08 -4.14
CA LEU A 143 4.88 3.95 -5.54
C LEU A 143 5.02 2.51 -6.02
N SER A 144 6.18 1.88 -5.75
CA SER A 144 6.43 0.48 -6.11
C SER A 144 5.45 -0.46 -5.42
N GLN A 145 5.17 -0.26 -4.13
CA GLN A 145 4.22 -1.10 -3.39
C GLN A 145 2.79 -0.96 -3.91
N ILE A 146 2.33 0.26 -4.19
CA ILE A 146 1.04 0.49 -4.84
C ILE A 146 1.05 -0.18 -6.22
N GLY A 147 2.11 -0.02 -7.00
CA GLY A 147 2.24 -0.62 -8.33
C GLY A 147 2.13 -2.14 -8.27
N LEU A 148 2.85 -2.81 -7.37
CA LEU A 148 2.81 -4.26 -7.20
C LEU A 148 1.40 -4.78 -6.84
N GLY A 149 0.66 -4.05 -5.99
CA GLY A 149 -0.68 -4.44 -5.53
C GLY A 149 -1.82 -4.04 -6.46
N TYR A 150 -1.67 -2.97 -7.26
CA TYR A 150 -2.79 -2.30 -7.95
C TYR A 150 -3.52 -3.19 -8.95
N THR A 151 -2.80 -3.97 -9.76
CA THR A 151 -3.42 -4.88 -10.74
C THR A 151 -4.28 -5.95 -10.06
N PHE A 152 -3.78 -6.54 -8.98
CA PHE A 152 -4.53 -7.54 -8.20
C PHE A 152 -5.76 -6.92 -7.54
N LEU A 153 -5.64 -5.70 -7.03
CA LEU A 153 -6.75 -4.96 -6.44
C LEU A 153 -7.85 -4.68 -7.49
N VAL A 154 -7.48 -4.30 -8.72
CA VAL A 154 -8.43 -4.11 -9.82
C VAL A 154 -9.11 -5.42 -10.21
N ILE A 155 -8.39 -6.53 -10.25
CA ILE A 155 -8.96 -7.87 -10.51
C ILE A 155 -10.01 -8.18 -9.43
N LEU A 156 -9.69 -8.02 -8.15
CA LEU A 156 -10.61 -8.22 -7.04
C LEU A 156 -11.83 -7.31 -7.13
N GLY A 157 -11.69 -6.10 -7.65
CA GLY A 157 -12.78 -5.16 -7.87
C GLY A 157 -13.87 -5.65 -8.83
N PHE A 158 -13.59 -6.66 -9.66
CA PHE A 158 -14.60 -7.30 -10.53
C PHE A 158 -15.39 -8.41 -9.85
N TYR A 159 -14.98 -8.84 -8.66
CA TYR A 159 -15.63 -9.93 -7.92
C TYR A 159 -16.60 -9.39 -6.87
N SER A 160 -17.47 -10.28 -6.38
CA SER A 160 -18.43 -9.94 -5.34
C SER A 160 -17.76 -9.58 -4.02
N GLN A 161 -18.46 -8.82 -3.19
CA GLN A 161 -17.99 -8.43 -1.86
C GLN A 161 -17.58 -9.65 -1.00
N ARG A 162 -18.30 -10.77 -1.11
CA ARG A 162 -17.95 -12.00 -0.39
C ARG A 162 -16.56 -12.52 -0.77
N VAL A 163 -16.24 -12.53 -2.07
CA VAL A 163 -14.91 -12.93 -2.56
C VAL A 163 -13.84 -11.98 -2.04
N GLN A 164 -14.08 -10.67 -2.07
CA GLN A 164 -13.15 -9.67 -1.56
C GLN A 164 -12.86 -9.87 -0.08
N ILE A 165 -13.91 -10.09 0.74
CA ILE A 165 -13.76 -10.35 2.19
C ILE A 165 -12.98 -11.65 2.44
N TRP A 166 -13.32 -12.75 1.75
CA TRP A 166 -12.60 -14.00 1.92
C TRP A 166 -11.13 -13.89 1.48
N THR A 167 -10.87 -13.18 0.38
CA THR A 167 -9.49 -12.93 -0.06
C THR A 167 -8.71 -12.14 1.00
N LEU A 168 -9.30 -11.10 1.59
CA LEU A 168 -8.69 -10.36 2.69
C LEU A 168 -8.37 -11.28 3.88
N VAL A 169 -9.34 -12.09 4.32
CA VAL A 169 -9.15 -13.03 5.45
C VAL A 169 -8.04 -14.03 5.14
N ILE A 170 -8.04 -14.62 3.94
CA ILE A 170 -7.03 -15.59 3.51
C ILE A 170 -5.65 -14.95 3.48
N ILE A 171 -5.51 -13.73 2.96
CA ILE A 171 -4.22 -13.03 2.94
C ILE A 171 -3.74 -12.75 4.36
N LEU A 172 -4.58 -12.20 5.23
CA LEU A 172 -4.18 -11.85 6.60
C LEU A 172 -3.81 -13.08 7.42
N VAL A 173 -4.68 -14.10 7.42
CA VAL A 173 -4.44 -15.34 8.17
C VAL A 173 -3.28 -16.13 7.57
N GLY A 174 -3.20 -16.23 6.24
CA GLY A 174 -2.14 -16.93 5.53
C GLY A 174 -0.78 -16.27 5.77
N TYR A 175 -0.71 -14.95 5.72
CA TYR A 175 0.52 -14.20 6.01
C TYR A 175 0.97 -14.42 7.47
N TRP A 176 0.04 -14.30 8.42
CA TRP A 176 0.32 -14.55 9.83
C TRP A 176 0.81 -16.00 10.06
N LEU A 177 0.11 -16.98 9.50
CA LEU A 177 0.51 -18.40 9.60
C LEU A 177 1.89 -18.65 8.97
N ALA A 178 2.18 -18.02 7.83
CA ALA A 178 3.49 -18.18 7.18
C ALA A 178 4.64 -17.72 8.09
N PHE A 179 4.46 -16.61 8.85
CA PHE A 179 5.44 -16.19 9.85
C PHE A 179 5.52 -17.16 11.02
N VAL A 180 4.40 -17.62 11.57
CA VAL A 180 4.37 -18.56 12.71
C VAL A 180 4.97 -19.91 12.35
N LEU A 181 4.80 -20.37 11.13
CA LEU A 181 5.35 -21.65 10.66
C LEU A 181 6.82 -21.54 10.20
N TYR A 182 7.36 -20.34 10.05
CA TYR A 182 8.74 -20.13 9.69
C TYR A 182 9.66 -20.52 10.86
N PRO A 183 10.74 -21.31 10.63
CA PRO A 183 11.61 -21.77 11.70
C PRO A 183 12.26 -20.61 12.47
N LEU A 184 12.25 -20.71 13.79
CA LEU A 184 13.00 -19.80 14.65
C LEU A 184 14.52 -20.08 14.55
N PRO A 185 15.37 -19.06 14.74
CA PRO A 185 16.80 -19.26 14.88
C PRO A 185 17.13 -20.21 16.01
N GLN A 186 18.24 -20.94 15.88
CA GLN A 186 18.72 -21.84 16.92
C GLN A 186 19.05 -21.11 18.23
N PRO A 187 18.91 -21.77 19.40
CA PRO A 187 19.34 -21.17 20.66
C PRO A 187 20.78 -20.67 20.60
N GLY A 188 21.02 -19.44 21.04
CA GLY A 188 22.35 -18.81 20.95
C GLY A 188 22.67 -18.14 19.62
N PHE A 189 21.67 -17.98 18.75
CA PHE A 189 21.84 -17.27 17.47
C PHE A 189 22.31 -15.82 17.69
N ASP A 190 23.38 -15.46 17.02
CA ASP A 190 23.92 -14.09 17.06
C ASP A 190 23.20 -13.21 16.03
N TYR A 191 22.28 -12.40 16.50
CA TYR A 191 21.50 -11.48 15.68
C TYR A 191 22.34 -10.38 15.02
N THR A 192 23.57 -10.10 15.50
CA THR A 192 24.46 -9.13 14.85
C THR A 192 24.88 -9.58 13.45
N THR A 193 24.93 -10.89 13.21
CA THR A 193 25.25 -11.47 11.90
C THR A 193 24.22 -11.17 10.82
N VAL A 194 23.01 -10.81 11.21
CA VAL A 194 21.92 -10.40 10.30
C VAL A 194 21.67 -8.89 10.34
N GLY A 195 22.63 -8.11 10.89
CA GLY A 195 22.59 -6.66 10.92
C GLY A 195 21.73 -6.04 12.02
N GLN A 196 21.37 -6.82 13.07
CA GLN A 196 20.70 -6.28 14.24
C GLN A 196 21.73 -5.63 15.18
N PRO A 197 21.46 -4.44 15.74
CA PRO A 197 22.35 -3.84 16.74
C PRO A 197 22.56 -4.75 17.96
N ALA A 198 23.79 -4.79 18.51
CA ALA A 198 24.13 -5.67 19.62
C ALA A 198 23.29 -5.42 20.89
N ASN A 199 22.85 -4.17 21.10
CA ASN A 199 22.03 -3.75 22.24
C ASN A 199 20.54 -3.56 21.86
N TRP A 200 20.05 -4.30 20.87
CA TRP A 200 18.65 -4.20 20.39
C TRP A 200 17.66 -4.65 21.48
N PRO A 201 16.78 -3.75 21.98
CA PRO A 201 15.93 -4.06 23.11
C PRO A 201 14.60 -4.73 22.76
N TYR A 202 14.28 -4.88 21.45
CA TYR A 202 12.95 -5.29 21.01
C TYR A 202 12.87 -6.77 20.59
N ASN A 203 13.84 -7.60 20.97
CA ASN A 203 13.74 -9.05 20.72
C ASN A 203 12.67 -9.66 21.63
N ALA A 204 11.69 -10.31 21.03
CA ALA A 204 10.63 -11.01 21.69
C ALA A 204 10.95 -12.50 21.84
N ASN A 205 10.28 -13.16 22.80
CA ASN A 205 10.37 -14.59 23.06
C ASN A 205 9.05 -15.31 22.75
N GLY A 206 9.08 -16.62 22.68
CA GLY A 206 7.90 -17.46 22.40
C GLY A 206 7.32 -17.21 21.02
N LEU A 207 5.99 -17.12 20.91
CA LEU A 207 5.33 -16.93 19.62
C LEU A 207 5.73 -15.61 18.92
N ALA A 208 5.95 -14.55 19.69
CA ALA A 208 6.33 -13.25 19.14
C ALA A 208 7.76 -13.25 18.53
N ALA A 209 8.61 -14.21 18.86
CA ALA A 209 9.96 -14.34 18.31
C ALA A 209 9.98 -14.54 16.78
N HIS A 210 8.89 -15.05 16.19
CA HIS A 210 8.75 -15.21 14.75
C HIS A 210 8.73 -13.87 13.99
N TRP A 211 8.59 -12.75 14.70
CA TRP A 211 8.63 -11.38 14.16
C TRP A 211 9.87 -10.59 14.58
N ASN A 212 10.90 -11.26 15.15
CA ASN A 212 12.14 -10.57 15.49
C ASN A 212 12.81 -9.99 14.24
N MET A 213 13.42 -8.82 14.41
CA MET A 213 14.08 -8.09 13.33
C MET A 213 15.16 -8.95 12.66
N ASN A 214 15.14 -9.00 11.33
CA ASN A 214 16.12 -9.67 10.47
C ASN A 214 16.29 -11.19 10.70
N ALA A 215 15.38 -11.80 11.47
CA ALA A 215 15.40 -13.24 11.73
C ALA A 215 14.02 -13.89 11.50
N ASN A 216 13.23 -13.34 10.59
CA ASN A 216 11.86 -13.72 10.28
C ASN A 216 11.68 -14.07 8.81
N LEU A 217 10.50 -14.57 8.45
CA LEU A 217 10.14 -14.93 7.07
C LEU A 217 10.32 -13.76 6.09
N GLY A 218 9.93 -12.53 6.49
CA GLY A 218 10.02 -11.36 5.63
C GLY A 218 11.47 -11.09 5.21
N PHE A 219 12.39 -11.09 6.16
CA PHE A 219 13.81 -10.92 5.89
C PHE A 219 14.40 -12.04 5.01
N ALA A 220 13.99 -13.28 5.25
CA ALA A 220 14.44 -14.40 4.42
C ALA A 220 13.94 -14.28 2.98
N PHE A 221 12.67 -13.85 2.80
CA PHE A 221 12.11 -13.58 1.49
C PHE A 221 12.80 -12.42 0.78
N ASP A 222 13.02 -11.30 1.48
CA ASP A 222 13.68 -10.12 0.92
C ASP A 222 15.11 -10.45 0.48
N ARG A 223 15.87 -11.18 1.29
CA ARG A 223 17.21 -11.65 0.90
C ARG A 223 17.18 -12.51 -0.36
N TRP A 224 16.23 -13.43 -0.46
CA TRP A 224 16.10 -14.26 -1.65
C TRP A 224 15.67 -13.44 -2.86
N PHE A 225 14.60 -12.63 -2.71
CA PHE A 225 13.99 -11.90 -3.81
C PHE A 225 14.89 -10.77 -4.33
N LEU A 226 15.46 -9.96 -3.44
CA LEU A 226 16.28 -8.81 -3.86
C LEU A 226 17.61 -9.25 -4.47
N ASN A 227 18.15 -10.42 -4.08
CA ASN A 227 19.34 -10.97 -4.73
C ASN A 227 19.10 -11.54 -6.14
N LEU A 228 17.85 -11.53 -6.65
CA LEU A 228 17.56 -11.83 -8.05
C LEU A 228 17.87 -10.63 -8.97
N PHE A 229 18.07 -9.46 -8.40
CA PHE A 229 18.40 -8.24 -9.14
C PHE A 229 19.88 -7.90 -8.99
N PRO A 230 20.51 -7.32 -10.03
CA PRO A 230 21.93 -6.97 -10.01
C PRO A 230 22.24 -5.81 -9.06
#